data_aecd492bfa75191235fe21e3d92516b1
#
_entry.id   aecd492bfa75191235fe21e3d92516b1
#
_cell.length_a   1.000
_cell.length_b   1.000
_cell.length_c   1.000
_cell.angle_alpha   90.00
_cell.angle_beta   90.00
_cell.angle_gamma   90.00
#
_symmetry.space_group_name_H-M   'P 1'
#
loop_
_entity.id
_entity.type
_entity.pdbx_description
1 polymer ?
#
loop_
_entity_poly.entity_id
_entity_poly.type
_entity_poly.pdbx_seq_one_letter_code
_entity_poly.pdbx_strand_id
1 'polypeptide(L)'
;GAEQLSDVIFVDQSPIGKTARSNPVSYVGAWDALRSLLATAPLARERGYTASKFSFNGGDGRCPLCGGSGFEHVEMQFLSDVYLRCPDCDGQRYRPEVLEVRLNHRHPDAKPGDVGLNVADILNLTVAQAAQVFAQERDVLRALQPIADVGLDYVKLGQPVPTLSGGEAQRLKLAGYLA
;
A
#
# COMPACT_ATOMS: atom_id res chain seq x y z
N GLY A 1 -21.58 -22.11 25.61
CA GLY A 1 -21.31 -21.23 24.45
C GLY A 1 -19.82 -21.03 24.18
N ALA A 2 -18.97 -21.01 25.23
CA ALA A 2 -17.52 -20.78 25.05
C ALA A 2 -16.79 -21.93 24.35
N GLU A 3 -17.32 -23.13 24.43
CA GLU A 3 -16.76 -24.35 23.80
C GLU A 3 -16.88 -24.34 22.26
N GLN A 4 -17.61 -23.35 21.69
CA GLN A 4 -17.79 -23.19 20.23
C GLN A 4 -16.83 -22.16 19.64
N LEU A 5 -16.03 -21.50 20.48
CA LEU A 5 -15.04 -20.51 20.07
C LEU A 5 -13.67 -21.17 20.00
N SER A 6 -13.04 -21.13 18.84
CA SER A 6 -11.69 -21.64 18.64
C SER A 6 -10.62 -20.66 19.13
N ASP A 7 -10.93 -19.37 19.11
CA ASP A 7 -10.02 -18.30 19.53
C ASP A 7 -10.78 -17.02 19.85
N VAL A 8 -10.17 -16.12 20.64
CA VAL A 8 -10.70 -14.79 20.94
C VAL A 8 -9.61 -13.76 20.69
N ILE A 9 -9.85 -12.88 19.74
CA ILE A 9 -8.93 -11.80 19.41
C ILE A 9 -9.44 -10.51 20.05
N PHE A 10 -8.61 -9.89 20.88
CA PHE A 10 -8.88 -8.59 21.47
C PHE A 10 -8.28 -7.48 20.61
N VAL A 11 -9.11 -6.66 19.97
CA VAL A 11 -8.69 -5.50 19.18
C VAL A 11 -8.83 -4.26 20.05
N ASP A 12 -7.72 -3.77 20.58
CA ASP A 12 -7.67 -2.56 21.36
C ASP A 12 -7.54 -1.29 20.49
N GLN A 13 -7.63 -0.11 21.12
CA GLN A 13 -7.50 1.19 20.45
C GLN A 13 -6.05 1.69 20.34
N SER A 14 -5.07 0.84 20.65
CA SER A 14 -3.67 1.24 20.51
C SER A 14 -3.36 1.60 19.06
N PRO A 15 -2.57 2.66 18.81
CA PRO A 15 -2.22 3.08 17.46
C PRO A 15 -1.50 1.97 16.69
N ILE A 16 -1.89 1.78 15.44
CA ILE A 16 -1.18 0.92 14.50
C ILE A 16 -0.40 1.81 13.53
N GLY A 17 0.86 1.48 13.32
CA GLY A 17 1.71 2.22 12.38
C GLY A 17 2.00 3.65 12.84
N LYS A 18 3.25 3.94 13.12
CA LYS A 18 3.70 5.25 13.62
C LYS A 18 4.25 6.17 12.53
N THR A 19 4.40 5.67 11.32
CA THR A 19 5.03 6.41 10.22
C THR A 19 4.16 6.42 8.97
N ALA A 20 4.36 7.41 8.11
CA ALA A 20 3.68 7.49 6.81
C ALA A 20 4.02 6.33 5.86
N ARG A 21 5.04 5.52 6.18
CA ARG A 21 5.35 4.27 5.45
C ARG A 21 4.39 3.13 5.76
N SER A 22 3.79 3.12 6.95
CA SER A 22 2.75 2.16 7.30
C SER A 22 1.49 2.45 6.49
N ASN A 23 0.99 1.45 5.78
CA ASN A 23 -0.18 1.56 4.92
C ASN A 23 -0.94 0.23 4.85
N PRO A 24 -2.20 0.23 4.37
CA PRO A 24 -3.04 -0.97 4.34
C PRO A 24 -2.40 -2.15 3.62
N VAL A 25 -1.80 -1.94 2.46
CA VAL A 25 -1.24 -3.02 1.65
C VAL A 25 -0.05 -3.71 2.30
N SER A 26 0.77 -2.96 3.07
CA SER A 26 1.89 -3.56 3.81
C SER A 26 1.40 -4.25 5.08
N TYR A 27 0.36 -3.73 5.70
CA TYR A 27 -0.15 -4.24 6.97
C TYR A 27 -0.70 -5.67 6.85
N VAL A 28 -1.38 -5.99 5.74
CA VAL A 28 -1.89 -7.33 5.44
C VAL A 28 -0.92 -8.21 4.63
N GLY A 29 0.29 -7.73 4.35
CA GLY A 29 1.30 -8.50 3.62
C GLY A 29 1.11 -8.56 2.10
N ALA A 30 0.11 -7.87 1.54
CA ALA A 30 -0.15 -7.88 0.09
C ALA A 30 0.95 -7.19 -0.73
N TRP A 31 1.73 -6.33 -0.09
CA TRP A 31 2.82 -5.63 -0.77
C TRP A 31 3.90 -6.57 -1.31
N ASP A 32 4.18 -7.66 -0.65
CA ASP A 32 5.20 -8.63 -1.11
C ASP A 32 4.82 -9.29 -2.43
N ALA A 33 3.55 -9.66 -2.60
CA ALA A 33 3.04 -10.19 -3.86
C ALA A 33 3.10 -9.15 -4.99
N LEU A 34 2.72 -7.90 -4.71
CA LEU A 34 2.77 -6.81 -5.69
C LEU A 34 4.20 -6.45 -6.09
N ARG A 35 5.15 -6.43 -5.16
CA ARG A 35 6.57 -6.20 -5.47
C ARG A 35 7.14 -7.30 -6.36
N SER A 36 6.79 -8.54 -6.08
CA SER A 36 7.20 -9.68 -6.90
C SER A 36 6.64 -9.58 -8.32
N LEU A 37 5.39 -9.15 -8.44
CA LEU A 37 4.76 -8.92 -9.73
C LEU A 37 5.45 -7.78 -10.51
N LEU A 38 5.74 -6.65 -9.88
CA LEU A 38 6.49 -5.54 -10.49
C LEU A 38 7.88 -5.97 -11.00
N ALA A 39 8.56 -6.85 -10.28
CA ALA A 39 9.85 -7.40 -10.69
C ALA A 39 9.76 -8.27 -11.95
N THR A 40 8.57 -8.73 -12.33
CA THR A 40 8.37 -9.48 -13.60
C THR A 40 8.22 -8.59 -14.82
N ALA A 41 8.01 -7.28 -14.65
CA ALA A 41 7.86 -6.34 -15.75
C ALA A 41 9.08 -6.37 -16.67
N PRO A 42 8.91 -6.22 -18.01
CA PRO A 42 10.03 -6.31 -18.96
C PRO A 42 11.18 -5.37 -18.62
N LEU A 43 10.89 -4.09 -18.32
CA LEU A 43 11.91 -3.11 -17.99
C LEU A 43 12.62 -3.43 -16.65
N ALA A 44 11.90 -3.98 -15.66
CA ALA A 44 12.49 -4.42 -14.41
C ALA A 44 13.50 -5.56 -14.64
N ARG A 45 13.16 -6.53 -15.49
CA ARG A 45 14.07 -7.63 -15.86
C ARG A 45 15.29 -7.13 -16.63
N GLU A 46 15.09 -6.24 -17.59
CA GLU A 46 16.17 -5.63 -18.36
C GLU A 46 17.18 -4.90 -17.46
N ARG A 47 16.69 -4.17 -16.44
CA ARG A 47 17.52 -3.43 -15.49
C ARG A 47 18.02 -4.25 -14.32
N GLY A 48 17.65 -5.53 -14.22
CA GLY A 48 18.01 -6.39 -13.09
C GLY A 48 17.35 -5.99 -11.78
N TYR A 49 16.18 -5.36 -11.83
CA TYR A 49 15.42 -4.95 -10.63
C TYR A 49 14.73 -6.16 -10.00
N THR A 50 14.98 -6.38 -8.73
CA THR A 50 14.29 -7.39 -7.92
C THR A 50 13.14 -6.76 -7.14
N ALA A 51 12.37 -7.57 -6.42
CA ALA A 51 11.29 -7.08 -5.57
C ALA A 51 11.76 -6.04 -4.53
N SER A 52 13.03 -6.10 -4.09
CA SER A 52 13.60 -5.14 -3.15
C SER A 52 13.68 -3.72 -3.71
N LYS A 53 13.77 -3.55 -5.03
CA LYS A 53 13.77 -2.24 -5.69
C LYS A 53 12.45 -1.48 -5.49
N PHE A 54 11.36 -2.19 -5.29
CA PHE A 54 10.01 -1.66 -5.09
C PHE A 54 9.60 -1.57 -3.61
N SER A 55 10.53 -1.82 -2.68
CA SER A 55 10.28 -1.61 -1.26
C SER A 55 10.30 -0.12 -0.91
N PHE A 56 9.35 0.33 -0.10
CA PHE A 56 9.37 1.68 0.48
C PHE A 56 9.93 1.71 1.92
N ASN A 57 10.26 0.55 2.48
CA ASN A 57 10.86 0.43 3.82
C ASN A 57 12.38 0.25 3.78
N GLY A 58 12.93 -0.17 2.66
CA GLY A 58 14.35 -0.46 2.47
C GLY A 58 14.74 -0.38 1.00
N GLY A 59 16.00 -0.67 0.70
CA GLY A 59 16.51 -0.69 -0.68
C GLY A 59 16.83 0.70 -1.24
N ASP A 60 17.32 0.71 -2.47
CA ASP A 60 17.83 1.87 -3.18
C ASP A 60 16.84 2.50 -4.18
N GLY A 61 15.62 1.94 -4.30
CA GLY A 61 14.58 2.47 -5.18
C GLY A 61 13.77 3.61 -4.59
N ARG A 62 13.92 3.89 -3.31
CA ARG A 62 13.15 4.92 -2.59
C ARG A 62 13.57 6.33 -2.98
N CYS A 63 12.63 7.27 -2.91
CA CYS A 63 12.95 8.69 -2.91
C CYS A 63 13.96 9.00 -1.79
N PRO A 64 15.10 9.62 -2.09
CA PRO A 64 16.14 9.88 -1.09
C PRO A 64 15.70 10.91 -0.04
N LEU A 65 14.84 11.87 -0.40
CA LEU A 65 14.39 12.92 0.51
C LEU A 65 13.44 12.36 1.58
N CYS A 66 12.35 11.71 1.18
CA CYS A 66 11.37 11.19 2.14
C CYS A 66 11.64 9.74 2.60
N GLY A 67 12.66 9.08 2.07
CA GLY A 67 13.00 7.70 2.41
C GLY A 67 11.89 6.69 2.13
N GLY A 68 11.01 6.96 1.16
CA GLY A 68 9.91 6.10 0.78
C GLY A 68 8.59 6.35 1.51
N SER A 69 8.51 7.36 2.39
CA SER A 69 7.25 7.72 3.06
C SER A 69 6.27 8.41 2.11
N GLY A 70 6.77 9.13 1.11
CA GLY A 70 5.98 9.98 0.21
C GLY A 70 5.52 11.29 0.85
N PHE A 71 5.75 11.47 2.15
CA PHE A 71 5.26 12.61 2.92
C PHE A 71 6.32 13.12 3.89
N GLU A 72 6.24 14.39 4.19
CA GLU A 72 6.93 15.03 5.31
C GLU A 72 5.95 15.14 6.48
N HIS A 73 6.38 14.72 7.65
CA HIS A 73 5.61 14.83 8.87
C HIS A 73 5.97 16.15 9.57
N VAL A 74 4.98 17.00 9.74
CA VAL A 74 5.12 18.27 10.48
C VAL A 74 4.38 18.17 11.79
N GLU A 75 5.13 18.10 12.88
CA GLU A 75 4.56 18.11 14.23
C GLU A 75 4.04 19.50 14.59
N MET A 76 2.81 19.55 15.05
CA MET A 76 2.13 20.77 15.47
C MET A 76 1.87 20.72 16.98
N GLN A 77 2.46 21.64 17.75
CA GLN A 77 2.43 21.60 19.22
C GLN A 77 1.01 21.59 19.84
N PHE A 78 0.03 22.17 19.16
CA PHE A 78 -1.34 22.32 19.68
C PHE A 78 -2.43 21.88 18.70
N LEU A 79 -2.06 21.34 17.54
CA LEU A 79 -2.93 20.90 16.48
C LEU A 79 -2.57 19.47 16.07
N SER A 80 -3.46 18.83 15.32
CA SER A 80 -3.14 17.53 14.71
C SER A 80 -1.93 17.65 13.79
N ASP A 81 -1.07 16.65 13.82
CA ASP A 81 0.06 16.56 12.91
C ASP A 81 -0.37 16.63 11.45
N VAL A 82 0.44 17.29 10.64
CA VAL A 82 0.18 17.46 9.21
C VAL A 82 1.16 16.62 8.39
N TYR A 83 0.64 15.92 7.40
CA TYR A 83 1.42 15.16 6.42
C TYR A 83 1.40 15.90 5.09
N LEU A 84 2.51 16.54 4.75
CA LEU A 84 2.70 17.23 3.49
C LEU A 84 3.29 16.28 2.44
N ARG A 85 2.91 16.43 1.19
CA ARG A 85 3.55 15.66 0.12
C ARG A 85 5.03 15.99 0.02
N CYS A 86 5.86 14.97 -0.13
CA CYS A 86 7.28 15.17 -0.38
C CYS A 86 7.49 15.99 -1.66
N PRO A 87 8.20 17.12 -1.62
CA PRO A 87 8.36 17.99 -2.79
C PRO A 87 9.23 17.36 -3.88
N ASP A 88 10.12 16.43 -3.53
CA ASP A 88 11.02 15.78 -4.47
C ASP A 88 10.30 14.71 -5.32
N CYS A 89 9.49 13.87 -4.70
CA CYS A 89 8.77 12.80 -5.40
C CYS A 89 7.25 13.04 -5.55
N ASP A 90 6.74 14.18 -5.12
CA ASP A 90 5.30 14.52 -5.14
C ASP A 90 4.40 13.39 -4.58
N GLY A 91 4.82 12.80 -3.49
CA GLY A 91 4.08 11.71 -2.85
C GLY A 91 4.25 10.34 -3.49
N GLN A 92 5.04 10.20 -4.56
CA GLN A 92 5.20 8.95 -5.30
C GLN A 92 6.14 7.94 -4.65
N ARG A 93 6.90 8.32 -3.62
CA ARG A 93 7.73 7.47 -2.74
C ARG A 93 9.02 6.94 -3.36
N TYR A 94 9.17 6.92 -4.68
CA TYR A 94 10.23 6.24 -5.42
C TYR A 94 11.04 7.18 -6.29
N ARG A 95 12.22 6.74 -6.66
CA ARG A 95 13.06 7.42 -7.65
C ARG A 95 12.43 7.33 -9.04
N PRO A 96 12.73 8.31 -9.95
CA PRO A 96 12.16 8.33 -11.30
C PRO A 96 12.38 7.04 -12.08
N GLU A 97 13.56 6.41 -11.98
CA GLU A 97 13.89 5.16 -12.68
C GLU A 97 13.02 3.97 -12.25
N VAL A 98 12.52 3.97 -11.03
CA VAL A 98 11.58 2.94 -10.53
C VAL A 98 10.18 3.19 -11.05
N LEU A 99 9.78 4.45 -11.16
CA LEU A 99 8.47 4.86 -11.68
C LEU A 99 8.30 4.60 -13.18
N GLU A 100 9.39 4.41 -13.92
CA GLU A 100 9.36 4.02 -15.33
C GLU A 100 8.90 2.57 -15.53
N VAL A 101 9.07 1.71 -14.53
CA VAL A 101 8.63 0.31 -14.59
C VAL A 101 7.12 0.23 -14.52
N ARG A 102 6.50 -0.39 -15.54
CA ARG A 102 5.05 -0.50 -15.65
C ARG A 102 4.62 -1.93 -15.91
N LEU A 103 3.54 -2.32 -15.24
CA LEU A 103 2.80 -3.55 -15.53
C LEU A 103 1.85 -3.31 -16.71
N ASN A 104 1.44 -4.37 -17.38
CA ASN A 104 0.39 -4.28 -18.41
C ASN A 104 -1.02 -4.06 -17.82
N HIS A 105 -1.18 -4.21 -16.51
CA HIS A 105 -2.42 -3.92 -15.81
C HIS A 105 -2.78 -2.45 -15.94
N ARG A 106 -4.07 -2.17 -16.11
CA ARG A 106 -4.58 -0.81 -16.32
C ARG A 106 -5.56 -0.42 -15.21
N HIS A 107 -5.63 0.88 -14.96
CA HIS A 107 -6.65 1.42 -14.05
C HIS A 107 -8.06 1.05 -14.54
N PRO A 108 -9.04 0.78 -13.65
CA PRO A 108 -10.42 0.49 -14.07
C PRO A 108 -11.03 1.57 -14.97
N ASP A 109 -10.67 2.83 -14.74
CA ASP A 109 -11.13 3.98 -15.52
C ASP A 109 -10.20 4.35 -16.68
N ALA A 110 -9.25 3.47 -17.05
CA ALA A 110 -8.28 3.74 -18.11
C ALA A 110 -8.97 3.93 -19.47
N LYS A 111 -8.50 4.92 -20.20
CA LYS A 111 -8.95 5.22 -21.58
C LYS A 111 -8.11 4.45 -22.60
N PRO A 112 -8.62 4.30 -23.84
CA PRO A 112 -7.81 3.79 -24.94
C PRO A 112 -6.53 4.63 -25.11
N GLY A 113 -5.37 3.96 -25.09
CA GLY A 113 -4.06 4.62 -25.20
C GLY A 113 -3.36 4.88 -23.87
N ASP A 114 -4.04 4.74 -22.73
CA ASP A 114 -3.38 4.85 -21.42
C ASP A 114 -2.34 3.74 -21.25
N VAL A 115 -1.26 4.08 -20.58
CA VAL A 115 -0.17 3.14 -20.25
C VAL A 115 -0.51 2.28 -19.04
N GLY A 116 0.25 1.21 -18.85
CA GLY A 116 0.11 0.34 -17.69
C GLY A 116 0.50 1.02 -16.37
N LEU A 117 0.20 0.38 -15.26
CA LEU A 117 0.39 0.93 -13.91
C LEU A 117 1.83 0.80 -13.45
N ASN A 118 2.39 1.88 -12.91
CA ASN A 118 3.63 1.85 -12.15
C ASN A 118 3.36 1.64 -10.65
N VAL A 119 4.42 1.56 -9.85
CA VAL A 119 4.33 1.34 -8.40
C VAL A 119 3.53 2.42 -7.67
N ALA A 120 3.64 3.67 -8.07
CA ALA A 120 2.90 4.78 -7.46
C ALA A 120 1.40 4.72 -7.84
N ASP A 121 1.09 4.39 -9.09
CA ASP A 121 -0.29 4.19 -9.55
C ASP A 121 -0.97 3.07 -8.75
N ILE A 122 -0.27 1.95 -8.53
CA ILE A 122 -0.77 0.81 -7.74
C ILE A 122 -1.09 1.24 -6.30
N LEU A 123 -0.19 1.99 -5.65
CA LEU A 123 -0.42 2.47 -4.28
C LEU A 123 -1.59 3.46 -4.18
N ASN A 124 -1.94 4.13 -5.27
CA ASN A 124 -3.10 5.03 -5.34
C ASN A 124 -4.43 4.34 -5.62
N LEU A 125 -4.44 3.07 -6.02
CA LEU A 125 -5.67 2.30 -6.16
C LEU A 125 -6.35 2.15 -4.80
N THR A 126 -7.68 2.19 -4.78
CA THR A 126 -8.44 1.68 -3.63
C THR A 126 -8.35 0.16 -3.59
N VAL A 127 -8.65 -0.44 -2.46
CA VAL A 127 -8.69 -1.92 -2.33
C VAL A 127 -9.65 -2.53 -3.34
N ALA A 128 -10.83 -1.93 -3.54
CA ALA A 128 -11.82 -2.37 -4.53
C ALA A 128 -11.27 -2.29 -5.98
N GLN A 129 -10.61 -1.19 -6.33
CA GLN A 129 -9.98 -1.04 -7.64
C GLN A 129 -8.84 -2.05 -7.84
N ALA A 130 -8.01 -2.26 -6.82
CA ALA A 130 -6.93 -3.25 -6.87
C ALA A 130 -7.46 -4.67 -7.08
N ALA A 131 -8.57 -5.04 -6.44
CA ALA A 131 -9.22 -6.33 -6.64
C ALA A 131 -9.69 -6.53 -8.10
N GLN A 132 -10.16 -5.47 -8.76
CA GLN A 132 -10.52 -5.53 -10.18
C GLN A 132 -9.29 -5.62 -11.08
N VAL A 133 -8.30 -4.77 -10.86
CA VAL A 133 -7.05 -4.70 -11.66
C VAL A 133 -6.29 -6.01 -11.60
N PHE A 134 -6.18 -6.60 -10.41
CA PHE A 134 -5.41 -7.82 -10.15
C PHE A 134 -6.30 -9.07 -10.04
N ALA A 135 -7.44 -9.09 -10.74
CA ALA A 135 -8.41 -10.19 -10.68
C ALA A 135 -7.81 -11.57 -11.04
N GLN A 136 -6.72 -11.61 -11.79
CA GLN A 136 -6.01 -12.84 -12.15
C GLN A 136 -4.86 -13.19 -11.19
N GLU A 137 -4.51 -12.30 -10.27
CA GLU A 137 -3.38 -12.44 -9.35
C GLU A 137 -3.86 -12.96 -7.99
N ARG A 138 -3.98 -14.28 -7.88
CA ARG A 138 -4.59 -14.94 -6.70
C ARG A 138 -3.96 -14.57 -5.38
N ASP A 139 -2.64 -14.41 -5.33
CA ASP A 139 -1.93 -14.09 -4.10
C ASP A 139 -2.20 -12.66 -3.65
N VAL A 140 -2.33 -11.72 -4.58
CA VAL A 140 -2.72 -10.34 -4.31
C VAL A 140 -4.16 -10.29 -3.79
N LEU A 141 -5.09 -10.96 -4.47
CA LEU A 141 -6.50 -11.00 -4.06
C LEU A 141 -6.67 -11.58 -2.66
N ARG A 142 -6.02 -12.72 -2.39
CA ARG A 142 -6.08 -13.39 -1.08
C ARG A 142 -5.61 -12.47 0.03
N ALA A 143 -4.50 -11.76 -0.19
CA ALA A 143 -3.93 -10.87 0.81
C ALA A 143 -4.77 -9.59 1.02
N LEU A 144 -5.48 -9.09 -0.01
CA LEU A 144 -6.34 -7.91 0.10
C LEU A 144 -7.73 -8.22 0.68
N GLN A 145 -8.20 -9.46 0.58
CA GLN A 145 -9.54 -9.86 1.01
C GLN A 145 -9.88 -9.45 2.45
N PRO A 146 -8.99 -9.63 3.45
CA PRO A 146 -9.29 -9.23 4.83
C PRO A 146 -9.62 -7.73 4.97
N ILE A 147 -9.01 -6.86 4.15
CA ILE A 147 -9.31 -5.42 4.19
C ILE A 147 -10.72 -5.15 3.67
N ALA A 148 -11.12 -5.84 2.60
CA ALA A 148 -12.48 -5.74 2.06
C ALA A 148 -13.52 -6.30 3.05
N ASP A 149 -13.22 -7.42 3.70
CA ASP A 149 -14.10 -8.09 4.66
C ASP A 149 -14.44 -7.21 5.88
N VAL A 150 -13.53 -6.35 6.28
CA VAL A 150 -13.78 -5.37 7.37
C VAL A 150 -14.41 -4.05 6.86
N GLY A 151 -14.78 -3.98 5.58
CA GLY A 151 -15.45 -2.80 4.99
C GLY A 151 -14.52 -1.62 4.72
N LEU A 152 -13.24 -1.87 4.42
CA LEU A 152 -12.25 -0.85 4.07
C LEU A 152 -11.86 -0.88 2.58
N ASP A 153 -12.73 -1.36 1.73
CA ASP A 153 -12.50 -1.48 0.29
C ASP A 153 -12.32 -0.14 -0.43
N TYR A 154 -12.79 0.95 0.17
CA TYR A 154 -12.62 2.33 -0.32
C TYR A 154 -11.28 2.97 0.04
N VAL A 155 -10.50 2.39 0.93
CA VAL A 155 -9.20 2.93 1.35
C VAL A 155 -8.15 2.65 0.27
N LYS A 156 -7.24 3.61 0.03
CA LYS A 156 -6.13 3.42 -0.90
C LYS A 156 -5.09 2.45 -0.32
N LEU A 157 -4.49 1.63 -1.19
CA LEU A 157 -3.46 0.67 -0.80
C LEU A 157 -2.29 1.33 -0.05
N GLY A 158 -1.84 2.49 -0.54
CA GLY A 158 -0.72 3.24 0.02
C GLY A 158 -1.10 4.35 0.98
N GLN A 159 -2.35 4.43 1.45
CA GLN A 159 -2.75 5.49 2.38
C GLN A 159 -1.96 5.38 3.68
N PRO A 160 -1.30 6.45 4.14
CA PRO A 160 -0.58 6.42 5.42
C PRO A 160 -1.53 6.09 6.57
N VAL A 161 -1.20 5.07 7.36
CA VAL A 161 -2.04 4.64 8.50
C VAL A 161 -2.36 5.79 9.47
N PRO A 162 -1.43 6.71 9.79
CA PRO A 162 -1.76 7.85 10.65
C PRO A 162 -2.85 8.78 10.11
N THR A 163 -3.18 8.70 8.83
CA THR A 163 -4.26 9.51 8.21
C THR A 163 -5.62 8.82 8.24
N LEU A 164 -5.69 7.59 8.72
CA LEU A 164 -6.95 6.86 8.92
C LEU A 164 -7.69 7.39 10.16
N SER A 165 -9.03 7.34 10.11
CA SER A 165 -9.84 7.56 11.31
C SER A 165 -9.60 6.46 12.35
N GLY A 166 -9.94 6.73 13.62
CA GLY A 166 -9.80 5.73 14.68
C GLY A 166 -10.55 4.42 14.37
N GLY A 167 -11.77 4.52 13.82
CA GLY A 167 -12.55 3.34 13.42
C GLY A 167 -11.96 2.59 12.23
N GLU A 168 -11.39 3.29 11.25
CA GLU A 168 -10.68 2.68 10.12
C GLU A 168 -9.41 1.97 10.59
N ALA A 169 -8.63 2.60 11.46
CA ALA A 169 -7.43 2.00 12.04
C ALA A 169 -7.74 0.71 12.82
N GLN A 170 -8.82 0.70 13.64
CA GLN A 170 -9.26 -0.50 14.33
C GLN A 170 -9.68 -1.62 13.38
N ARG A 171 -10.43 -1.30 12.33
CA ARG A 171 -10.84 -2.28 11.31
C ARG A 171 -9.63 -2.82 10.55
N LEU A 172 -8.65 -1.96 10.22
CA LEU A 172 -7.41 -2.42 9.60
C LEU A 172 -6.63 -3.36 10.52
N LYS A 173 -6.60 -3.08 11.81
CA LYS A 173 -6.00 -3.96 12.82
C LYS A 173 -6.68 -5.33 12.83
N LEU A 174 -8.01 -5.36 12.78
CA LEU A 174 -8.77 -6.60 12.66
C LEU A 174 -8.42 -7.35 11.36
N ALA A 175 -8.34 -6.65 10.23
CA ALA A 175 -7.94 -7.24 8.95
C ALA A 175 -6.55 -7.93 9.04
N GLY A 176 -5.60 -7.34 9.77
CA GLY A 176 -4.29 -7.93 10.01
C GLY A 176 -4.33 -9.26 10.78
N TYR A 177 -5.31 -9.45 11.66
CA TYR A 177 -5.53 -10.74 12.34
C TYR A 177 -6.21 -11.78 11.44
N LEU A 178 -6.98 -11.35 10.45
CA LEU A 178 -7.65 -12.24 9.49
C LEU A 178 -6.74 -12.65 8.33
N ALA A 179 -5.67 -11.89 8.10
CA ALA A 179 -4.67 -12.17 7.07
C ALA A 179 -3.73 -13.32 7.51
#